data_8d2cfa17cbe3b90609a8f355fb96191a
#
_entry.id   8d2cfa17cbe3b90609a8f355fb96191a
#
_cell.length_a   1.000
_cell.length_b   1.000
_cell.length_c   1.000
_cell.angle_alpha   90.00
_cell.angle_beta   90.00
_cell.angle_gamma   90.00
#
_symmetry.space_group_name_H-M   'P 1'
#
loop_
_entity.id
_entity.type
_entity.pdbx_description
1 polymer ?
#
loop_
_entity_poly.entity_id
_entity_poly.type
_entity_poly.pdbx_seq_one_letter_code
_entity_poly.pdbx_strand_id
1 'polypeptide(L)'
;VAQRHLDPTDRAPAKAVAHPASDTDALASYLRAQATEFLRALRRHRESGASPNGASPATRPAAPPAPPTTHVDTARALRRAARRLSGTLHTFQPLLDADWAEGMRPELAWLSGTLAMEHAYASRLDRLLQALHRLSGSAPLPSPRAVSGRTGAAAPPPATPPTAHPDRGNLTVGAAKAGALLDRQLTLARTRAHSTALQALGSSRFHAVADKVALLASEVPLRATGPLTAPAAATPTGLRPLATAAEDRLTDAVAALPLVTAGSPYNAQALVHGLSPDPSPHPQDAPWHQVRLLLRLHRYALEVLTGEATGHTADTDGDDDCADVRLLAAGEALDLHRDASEAAAAAAQAARTPRIAPATAYALGVLHADQRHEVEAARYAFQHSWHKEPIRLP
;
A
#
# COMPACT_ATOMS: atom_id res chain seq x y z
N VAL A 1 -70.74 -30.58 22.61
CA VAL A 1 -69.31 -30.96 22.81
C VAL A 1 -68.50 -30.20 21.75
N ALA A 2 -67.88 -29.06 22.14
CA ALA A 2 -67.12 -28.23 21.27
C ALA A 2 -65.63 -28.47 21.59
N GLN A 3 -64.84 -28.98 20.63
CA GLN A 3 -63.43 -29.06 20.69
C GLN A 3 -62.81 -27.71 20.26
N ARG A 4 -62.10 -27.05 21.19
CA ARG A 4 -61.29 -25.90 20.90
C ARG A 4 -59.96 -26.36 20.30
N HIS A 5 -59.69 -25.90 19.07
CA HIS A 5 -58.36 -26.01 18.42
C HIS A 5 -57.44 -24.98 19.03
N LEU A 6 -56.31 -25.40 19.59
CA LEU A 6 -55.25 -24.53 20.07
C LEU A 6 -54.26 -24.37 18.91
N ASP A 7 -54.10 -23.14 18.43
CA ASP A 7 -53.05 -22.75 17.48
C ASP A 7 -51.68 -22.86 18.13
N PRO A 8 -50.65 -23.37 17.45
CA PRO A 8 -49.28 -23.35 17.94
C PRO A 8 -48.71 -21.94 17.77
N THR A 9 -48.32 -21.38 18.89
CA THR A 9 -47.67 -20.10 19.10
C THR A 9 -46.51 -19.89 18.15
N ASP A 10 -46.59 -18.78 17.43
CA ASP A 10 -45.56 -18.15 16.64
C ASP A 10 -44.30 -17.87 17.53
N ARG A 11 -43.28 -18.70 17.35
CA ARG A 11 -42.01 -18.57 18.05
C ARG A 11 -41.07 -17.76 17.13
N ALA A 12 -40.91 -16.47 17.43
CA ALA A 12 -39.94 -15.63 16.79
C ALA A 12 -38.58 -16.32 16.73
N PRO A 13 -37.85 -16.27 15.59
CA PRO A 13 -36.54 -16.87 15.51
C PRO A 13 -35.58 -16.14 16.45
N ALA A 14 -35.09 -16.88 17.43
CA ALA A 14 -33.99 -16.41 18.30
C ALA A 14 -32.80 -16.00 17.42
N LYS A 15 -32.31 -14.77 17.59
CA LYS A 15 -31.06 -14.31 17.01
C LYS A 15 -30.00 -15.42 17.22
N ALA A 16 -29.55 -16.01 16.11
CA ALA A 16 -28.53 -17.04 16.14
C ALA A 16 -27.28 -16.46 16.84
N VAL A 17 -26.97 -16.98 18.00
CA VAL A 17 -25.67 -16.76 18.64
C VAL A 17 -24.64 -17.34 17.69
N ALA A 18 -23.75 -16.51 17.16
CA ALA A 18 -22.68 -16.94 16.27
C ALA A 18 -21.88 -18.06 16.95
N HIS A 19 -21.91 -19.26 16.39
CA HIS A 19 -21.20 -20.39 16.91
C HIS A 19 -19.68 -20.22 16.65
N PRO A 20 -18.78 -20.59 17.59
CA PRO A 20 -17.33 -20.52 17.41
C PRO A 20 -16.82 -21.32 16.20
N ALA A 21 -17.58 -22.33 15.73
CA ALA A 21 -17.29 -23.06 14.50
C ALA A 21 -17.42 -22.21 13.23
N SER A 22 -18.31 -21.20 13.22
CA SER A 22 -18.48 -20.29 12.06
C SER A 22 -17.31 -19.29 11.95
N ASP A 23 -16.74 -18.85 13.05
CA ASP A 23 -15.61 -17.90 13.06
C ASP A 23 -14.34 -18.54 12.48
N THR A 24 -14.02 -19.75 12.86
CA THR A 24 -12.86 -20.50 12.32
C THR A 24 -13.03 -20.81 10.83
N ASP A 25 -14.25 -21.11 10.40
CA ASP A 25 -14.56 -21.38 8.99
C ASP A 25 -14.43 -20.11 8.12
N ALA A 26 -14.86 -18.95 8.62
CA ALA A 26 -14.70 -17.67 7.92
C ALA A 26 -13.23 -17.33 7.73
N LEU A 27 -12.39 -17.44 8.78
CA LEU A 27 -10.95 -17.23 8.70
C LEU A 27 -10.29 -18.21 7.72
N ALA A 28 -10.65 -19.49 7.80
CA ALA A 28 -10.11 -20.51 6.93
C ALA A 28 -10.49 -20.26 5.46
N SER A 29 -11.73 -19.88 5.20
CA SER A 29 -12.21 -19.52 3.86
C SER A 29 -11.43 -18.33 3.27
N TYR A 30 -11.26 -17.27 4.06
CA TYR A 30 -10.50 -16.10 3.66
C TYR A 30 -9.03 -16.44 3.35
N LEU A 31 -8.35 -17.18 4.24
CA LEU A 31 -6.96 -17.57 4.04
C LEU A 31 -6.76 -18.44 2.80
N ARG A 32 -7.68 -19.40 2.54
CA ARG A 32 -7.67 -20.23 1.31
C ARG A 32 -7.85 -19.36 0.07
N ALA A 33 -8.77 -18.39 0.11
CA ALA A 33 -9.00 -17.46 -1.01
C ALA A 33 -7.74 -16.63 -1.31
N GLN A 34 -7.08 -16.07 -0.30
CA GLN A 34 -5.84 -15.31 -0.47
C GLN A 34 -4.66 -16.18 -0.91
N ALA A 35 -4.56 -17.42 -0.42
CA ALA A 35 -3.55 -18.38 -0.89
C ALA A 35 -3.79 -18.76 -2.37
N THR A 36 -5.03 -18.98 -2.76
CA THR A 36 -5.40 -19.24 -4.16
C THR A 36 -5.06 -18.05 -5.07
N GLU A 37 -5.33 -16.82 -4.63
CA GLU A 37 -4.99 -15.63 -5.39
C GLU A 37 -3.47 -15.44 -5.52
N PHE A 38 -2.72 -15.75 -4.46
CA PHE A 38 -1.25 -15.78 -4.51
C PHE A 38 -0.74 -16.76 -5.58
N LEU A 39 -1.25 -17.98 -5.59
CA LEU A 39 -0.85 -19.01 -6.56
C LEU A 39 -1.26 -18.66 -8.00
N ARG A 40 -2.42 -18.02 -8.19
CA ARG A 40 -2.85 -17.50 -9.50
C ARG A 40 -1.91 -16.39 -9.98
N ALA A 41 -1.58 -15.44 -9.10
CA ALA A 41 -0.64 -14.36 -9.42
C ALA A 41 0.74 -14.91 -9.74
N LEU A 42 1.22 -15.93 -9.02
CA LEU A 42 2.48 -16.60 -9.27
C LEU A 42 2.48 -17.30 -10.64
N ARG A 43 1.41 -18.01 -10.98
CA ARG A 43 1.28 -18.66 -12.30
C ARG A 43 1.34 -17.63 -13.43
N ARG A 44 0.53 -16.56 -13.34
CA ARG A 44 0.55 -15.48 -14.34
C ARG A 44 1.93 -14.83 -14.45
N HIS A 45 2.63 -14.66 -13.34
CA HIS A 45 3.98 -14.10 -13.32
C HIS A 45 4.98 -15.01 -14.06
N ARG A 46 4.89 -16.32 -13.86
CA ARG A 46 5.72 -17.29 -14.59
C ARG A 46 5.40 -17.33 -16.08
N GLU A 47 4.13 -17.29 -16.44
CA GLU A 47 3.67 -17.27 -17.84
C GLU A 47 4.11 -15.99 -18.56
N SER A 48 4.06 -14.83 -17.90
CA SER A 48 4.54 -13.56 -18.48
C SER A 48 6.06 -13.48 -18.58
N GLY A 49 6.80 -14.17 -17.71
CA GLY A 49 8.28 -14.28 -17.77
C GLY A 49 8.78 -15.35 -18.75
N ALA A 50 7.95 -16.30 -19.10
CA ALA A 50 8.25 -17.38 -20.05
C ALA A 50 7.94 -17.02 -21.51
N SER A 51 7.95 -15.74 -21.89
CA SER A 51 7.80 -15.32 -23.29
C SER A 51 8.92 -15.91 -24.14
N PRO A 52 8.61 -16.60 -25.27
CA PRO A 52 9.50 -17.53 -25.91
C PRO A 52 10.60 -16.84 -26.71
N ASN A 53 11.77 -16.71 -26.14
CA ASN A 53 13.00 -16.48 -26.90
C ASN A 53 13.64 -17.82 -27.28
N GLY A 54 12.87 -18.77 -27.80
CA GLY A 54 13.44 -20.08 -28.11
C GLY A 54 12.55 -21.09 -28.81
N ALA A 55 11.49 -20.69 -29.49
CA ALA A 55 10.76 -21.63 -30.36
C ALA A 55 10.77 -21.14 -31.80
N SER A 56 11.34 -21.96 -32.68
CA SER A 56 11.35 -21.84 -34.16
C SER A 56 10.01 -21.45 -34.76
N PRO A 57 9.98 -20.68 -35.86
CA PRO A 57 8.77 -20.20 -36.49
C PRO A 57 8.10 -21.31 -37.27
N ALA A 58 7.12 -21.98 -36.69
CA ALA A 58 6.21 -22.83 -37.43
C ALA A 58 4.77 -22.56 -36.97
N THR A 59 4.08 -21.77 -37.78
CA THR A 59 2.64 -21.79 -38.03
C THR A 59 1.69 -21.62 -36.84
N ARG A 60 1.59 -20.40 -36.31
CA ARG A 60 0.38 -19.96 -35.62
C ARG A 60 0.13 -18.47 -35.88
N PRO A 61 -1.11 -18.00 -36.13
CA PRO A 61 -1.34 -16.59 -36.36
C PRO A 61 -0.95 -15.79 -35.10
N ALA A 62 -0.14 -14.76 -35.31
CA ALA A 62 0.44 -13.93 -34.27
C ALA A 62 -0.65 -13.25 -33.43
N ALA A 63 -0.81 -13.72 -32.20
CA ALA A 63 -1.45 -12.91 -31.18
C ALA A 63 -0.55 -11.70 -30.91
N PRO A 64 -1.10 -10.47 -30.76
CA PRO A 64 -0.31 -9.28 -30.51
C PRO A 64 0.49 -9.48 -29.21
N PRO A 65 1.76 -8.99 -29.14
CA PRO A 65 2.57 -9.10 -27.94
C PRO A 65 1.83 -8.45 -26.77
N ALA A 66 1.67 -9.20 -25.67
CA ALA A 66 1.04 -8.71 -24.45
C ALA A 66 1.78 -7.44 -24.00
N PRO A 67 1.08 -6.34 -23.64
CA PRO A 67 1.70 -5.09 -23.26
C PRO A 67 2.58 -5.30 -22.00
N PRO A 68 3.71 -4.59 -21.85
CA PRO A 68 4.65 -4.72 -20.73
C PRO A 68 4.03 -4.44 -19.36
N THR A 69 2.79 -3.94 -19.32
CA THR A 69 1.99 -3.71 -18.12
C THR A 69 1.62 -5.00 -17.37
N THR A 70 1.54 -6.15 -18.05
CA THR A 70 1.11 -7.42 -17.44
C THR A 70 2.08 -7.94 -16.40
N HIS A 71 3.41 -7.79 -16.61
CA HIS A 71 4.42 -8.29 -15.67
C HIS A 71 4.46 -7.49 -14.37
N VAL A 72 4.32 -6.17 -14.46
CA VAL A 72 4.25 -5.27 -13.29
C VAL A 72 2.96 -5.54 -12.49
N ASP A 73 1.85 -5.78 -13.17
CA ASP A 73 0.57 -6.05 -12.52
C ASP A 73 0.55 -7.41 -11.81
N THR A 74 1.20 -8.43 -12.37
CA THR A 74 1.31 -9.75 -11.73
C THR A 74 2.19 -9.71 -10.47
N ALA A 75 3.33 -9.03 -10.50
CA ALA A 75 4.17 -8.82 -9.32
C ALA A 75 3.44 -8.02 -8.24
N ARG A 76 2.63 -7.02 -8.64
CA ARG A 76 1.79 -6.24 -7.72
C ARG A 76 0.70 -7.10 -7.08
N ALA A 77 0.04 -7.98 -7.84
CA ALA A 77 -0.96 -8.91 -7.34
C ALA A 77 -0.35 -9.90 -6.34
N LEU A 78 0.80 -10.52 -6.68
CA LEU A 78 1.53 -11.43 -5.80
C LEU A 78 1.91 -10.75 -4.48
N ARG A 79 2.45 -9.53 -4.54
CA ARG A 79 2.78 -8.72 -3.37
C ARG A 79 1.55 -8.40 -2.51
N ARG A 80 0.41 -8.11 -3.14
CA ARG A 80 -0.84 -7.81 -2.45
C ARG A 80 -1.34 -9.02 -1.66
N ALA A 81 -1.41 -10.19 -2.29
CA ALA A 81 -1.81 -11.43 -1.64
C ALA A 81 -0.85 -11.81 -0.49
N ALA A 82 0.47 -11.71 -0.69
CA ALA A 82 1.46 -11.96 0.36
C ALA A 82 1.27 -11.04 1.58
N ARG A 83 0.93 -9.75 1.36
CA ARG A 83 0.67 -8.81 2.46
C ARG A 83 -0.61 -9.14 3.22
N ARG A 84 -1.70 -9.48 2.50
CA ARG A 84 -2.95 -9.88 3.14
C ARG A 84 -2.73 -11.12 3.99
N LEU A 85 -2.10 -12.14 3.44
CA LEU A 85 -1.75 -13.35 4.20
C LEU A 85 -0.92 -13.01 5.45
N SER A 86 0.19 -12.28 5.30
CA SER A 86 1.06 -11.92 6.43
C SER A 86 0.32 -11.11 7.50
N GLY A 87 -0.53 -10.16 7.10
CA GLY A 87 -1.30 -9.33 8.02
C GLY A 87 -2.39 -10.12 8.75
N THR A 88 -3.12 -10.98 8.04
CA THR A 88 -4.15 -11.85 8.63
C THR A 88 -3.54 -12.86 9.61
N LEU A 89 -2.41 -13.48 9.25
CA LEU A 89 -1.65 -14.37 10.16
C LEU A 89 -1.17 -13.64 11.41
N HIS A 90 -0.87 -12.34 11.30
CA HIS A 90 -0.50 -11.53 12.46
C HIS A 90 -1.68 -11.24 13.38
N THR A 91 -2.80 -10.80 12.83
CA THR A 91 -3.96 -10.37 13.62
C THR A 91 -4.65 -11.57 14.27
N PHE A 92 -4.77 -12.68 13.57
CA PHE A 92 -5.50 -13.87 14.02
C PHE A 92 -4.58 -15.02 14.47
N GLN A 93 -3.33 -14.72 14.79
CA GLN A 93 -2.37 -15.71 15.30
C GLN A 93 -2.91 -16.59 16.43
N PRO A 94 -3.69 -16.09 17.42
CA PRO A 94 -4.23 -16.93 18.49
C PRO A 94 -5.17 -18.06 18.05
N LEU A 95 -5.75 -17.98 16.86
CA LEU A 95 -6.65 -18.98 16.27
C LEU A 95 -5.91 -20.00 15.39
N LEU A 96 -4.63 -19.77 15.10
CA LEU A 96 -3.80 -20.55 14.21
C LEU A 96 -2.76 -21.38 14.99
N ASP A 97 -2.19 -22.36 14.34
CA ASP A 97 -0.97 -23.00 14.82
C ASP A 97 0.14 -21.94 14.92
N ALA A 98 0.65 -21.75 16.14
CA ALA A 98 1.57 -20.66 16.46
C ALA A 98 2.91 -20.80 15.71
N ASP A 99 3.49 -21.99 15.73
CA ASP A 99 4.81 -22.26 15.15
C ASP A 99 4.75 -22.09 13.62
N TRP A 100 3.68 -22.57 13.01
CA TRP A 100 3.45 -22.41 11.59
C TRP A 100 3.26 -20.93 11.20
N ALA A 101 2.41 -20.20 11.95
CA ALA A 101 2.14 -18.79 11.68
C ALA A 101 3.39 -17.92 11.86
N GLU A 102 4.17 -18.15 12.93
CA GLU A 102 5.42 -17.44 13.18
C GLU A 102 6.49 -17.74 12.14
N GLY A 103 6.57 -18.97 11.66
CA GLY A 103 7.48 -19.35 10.58
C GLY A 103 7.09 -18.80 9.21
N MET A 104 5.79 -18.53 8.96
CA MET A 104 5.30 -18.09 7.65
C MET A 104 5.30 -16.57 7.48
N ARG A 105 4.96 -15.82 8.53
CA ARG A 105 4.86 -14.35 8.51
C ARG A 105 6.10 -13.64 8.00
N PRO A 106 7.32 -13.89 8.54
CA PRO A 106 8.53 -13.21 8.09
C PRO A 106 8.88 -13.55 6.63
N GLU A 107 8.56 -14.74 6.16
CA GLU A 107 8.80 -15.16 4.79
C GLU A 107 7.91 -14.39 3.80
N LEU A 108 6.61 -14.24 4.11
CA LEU A 108 5.69 -13.43 3.31
C LEU A 108 6.04 -11.94 3.37
N ALA A 109 6.48 -11.43 4.52
CA ALA A 109 6.93 -10.06 4.68
C ALA A 109 8.20 -9.80 3.83
N TRP A 110 9.19 -10.70 3.89
CA TRP A 110 10.38 -10.64 3.06
C TRP A 110 10.05 -10.62 1.56
N LEU A 111 9.20 -11.54 1.11
CA LEU A 111 8.78 -11.62 -0.28
C LEU A 111 8.09 -10.33 -0.73
N SER A 112 7.10 -9.86 0.05
CA SER A 112 6.36 -8.66 -0.30
C SER A 112 7.25 -7.40 -0.30
N GLY A 113 8.23 -7.32 0.59
CA GLY A 113 9.23 -6.26 0.64
C GLY A 113 10.13 -6.27 -0.58
N THR A 114 10.69 -7.44 -0.92
CA THR A 114 11.56 -7.59 -2.09
C THR A 114 10.87 -7.20 -3.39
N LEU A 115 9.64 -7.68 -3.60
CA LEU A 115 8.84 -7.35 -4.79
C LEU A 115 8.35 -5.89 -4.82
N ALA A 116 8.41 -5.17 -3.69
CA ALA A 116 8.01 -3.78 -3.63
C ALA A 116 9.06 -2.82 -4.20
N MET A 117 10.34 -3.15 -4.07
CA MET A 117 11.45 -2.21 -4.22
C MET A 117 11.60 -1.65 -5.62
N GLU A 118 11.43 -2.48 -6.64
CA GLU A 118 11.52 -2.04 -8.03
C GLU A 118 10.52 -0.93 -8.34
N HIS A 119 9.25 -1.18 -8.01
CA HIS A 119 8.19 -0.20 -8.23
C HIS A 119 8.36 1.05 -7.35
N ALA A 120 8.82 0.89 -6.11
CA ALA A 120 9.07 2.00 -5.21
C ALA A 120 10.15 2.96 -5.77
N TYR A 121 11.23 2.42 -6.35
CA TYR A 121 12.24 3.26 -6.99
C TYR A 121 11.74 3.95 -8.25
N ALA A 122 10.93 3.27 -9.08
CA ALA A 122 10.31 3.87 -10.26
C ALA A 122 9.39 5.02 -9.90
N SER A 123 8.43 4.79 -8.98
CA SER A 123 7.48 5.81 -8.53
C SER A 123 8.18 6.99 -7.86
N ARG A 124 9.24 6.72 -7.09
CA ARG A 124 10.04 7.78 -6.46
C ARG A 124 10.76 8.65 -7.49
N LEU A 125 11.34 8.04 -8.52
CA LEU A 125 11.97 8.78 -9.61
C LEU A 125 10.96 9.66 -10.33
N ASP A 126 9.83 9.10 -10.75
CA ASP A 126 8.77 9.83 -11.43
C ASP A 126 8.27 11.03 -10.60
N ARG A 127 8.04 10.82 -9.32
CA ARG A 127 7.63 11.87 -8.38
C ARG A 127 8.65 13.00 -8.29
N LEU A 128 9.94 12.66 -8.12
CA LEU A 128 11.00 13.65 -7.99
C LEU A 128 11.24 14.43 -9.28
N LEU A 129 11.16 13.78 -10.44
CA LEU A 129 11.29 14.46 -11.73
C LEU A 129 10.10 15.38 -11.98
N GLN A 130 8.87 14.99 -11.67
CA GLN A 130 7.69 15.85 -11.76
C GLN A 130 7.81 17.05 -10.83
N ALA A 131 8.28 16.86 -9.59
CA ALA A 131 8.51 17.97 -8.67
C ALA A 131 9.58 18.93 -9.18
N LEU A 132 10.68 18.44 -9.74
CA LEU A 132 11.73 19.29 -10.37
C LEU A 132 11.19 20.10 -11.55
N HIS A 133 10.37 19.50 -12.42
CA HIS A 133 9.73 20.22 -13.53
C HIS A 133 8.80 21.30 -13.00
N ARG A 134 7.98 21.01 -12.00
CA ARG A 134 7.10 22.00 -11.35
C ARG A 134 7.90 23.17 -10.77
N LEU A 135 8.95 22.88 -10.01
CA LEU A 135 9.78 23.90 -9.34
C LEU A 135 10.63 24.73 -10.31
N SER A 136 11.09 24.16 -11.43
CA SER A 136 11.87 24.88 -12.44
C SER A 136 11.02 25.76 -13.34
N GLY A 137 9.69 25.71 -13.25
CA GLY A 137 8.79 26.47 -14.10
C GLY A 137 8.77 26.00 -15.56
N SER A 138 9.36 24.85 -15.86
CA SER A 138 9.26 24.20 -17.16
C SER A 138 7.84 23.65 -17.31
N ALA A 139 7.15 24.00 -18.42
CA ALA A 139 5.85 23.41 -18.71
C ALA A 139 6.00 21.88 -18.79
N PRO A 140 5.07 21.10 -18.22
CA PRO A 140 5.15 19.64 -18.30
C PRO A 140 5.14 19.22 -19.77
N LEU A 141 6.16 18.46 -20.19
CA LEU A 141 6.14 17.80 -21.49
C LEU A 141 4.90 16.91 -21.56
N PRO A 142 4.07 17.03 -22.62
CA PRO A 142 2.90 16.17 -22.75
C PRO A 142 3.38 14.70 -22.78
N SER A 143 2.85 13.91 -21.85
CA SER A 143 3.07 12.47 -21.86
C SER A 143 2.65 11.90 -23.21
N PRO A 144 3.39 10.99 -23.85
CA PRO A 144 3.09 10.45 -25.18
C PRO A 144 1.76 9.67 -25.27
N ARG A 145 0.98 9.66 -24.22
CA ARG A 145 -0.29 8.90 -24.09
C ARG A 145 -1.54 9.75 -24.39
N ALA A 146 -1.41 11.05 -24.72
CA ALA A 146 -2.55 11.96 -24.92
C ALA A 146 -2.65 12.50 -26.36
N VAL A 147 -2.27 11.73 -27.38
CA VAL A 147 -2.58 12.06 -28.78
C VAL A 147 -3.67 11.14 -29.30
N SER A 148 -4.90 11.42 -28.90
CA SER A 148 -6.09 11.01 -29.63
C SER A 148 -7.16 12.08 -29.50
N GLY A 149 -7.26 12.90 -30.53
CA GLY A 149 -8.49 13.57 -30.96
C GLY A 149 -8.86 14.84 -30.23
N ARG A 150 -8.39 15.98 -30.80
CA ARG A 150 -9.28 17.12 -31.04
C ARG A 150 -8.65 18.06 -32.09
N THR A 151 -9.23 18.05 -33.27
CA THR A 151 -9.11 19.10 -34.28
C THR A 151 -10.00 20.28 -33.87
N GLY A 152 -9.47 21.48 -33.92
CA GLY A 152 -10.30 22.67 -34.08
C GLY A 152 -10.00 23.82 -33.15
N ALA A 153 -9.45 24.86 -33.74
CA ALA A 153 -9.73 26.29 -33.53
C ALA A 153 -8.90 27.09 -32.50
N ALA A 154 -8.42 28.21 -33.06
CA ALA A 154 -8.08 29.51 -32.47
C ALA A 154 -6.70 29.68 -31.84
N ALA A 155 -5.86 30.44 -32.52
CA ALA A 155 -4.59 30.96 -32.06
C ALA A 155 -4.77 31.94 -30.88
N PRO A 156 -3.99 31.82 -29.79
CA PRO A 156 -3.91 32.85 -28.78
C PRO A 156 -2.98 34.00 -29.19
N PRO A 157 -3.19 35.23 -28.65
CA PRO A 157 -2.37 36.39 -28.97
C PRO A 157 -0.92 36.24 -28.49
N PRO A 158 0.06 36.96 -29.05
CA PRO A 158 1.47 36.83 -28.73
C PRO A 158 1.74 37.28 -27.30
N ALA A 159 2.21 36.28 -26.49
CA ALA A 159 2.67 36.55 -25.14
C ALA A 159 3.99 37.33 -25.18
N THR A 160 4.07 38.43 -24.45
CA THR A 160 5.29 39.16 -24.13
C THR A 160 6.32 38.24 -23.54
N PRO A 161 7.60 38.29 -23.94
CA PRO A 161 8.63 37.43 -23.37
C PRO A 161 8.80 37.72 -21.88
N PRO A 162 8.82 36.72 -21.01
CA PRO A 162 9.06 36.94 -19.60
C PRO A 162 10.50 37.41 -19.41
N THR A 163 10.66 38.54 -18.72
CA THR A 163 11.96 39.05 -18.26
C THR A 163 12.66 37.96 -17.45
N ALA A 164 13.76 37.43 -18.00
CA ALA A 164 14.56 36.38 -17.38
C ALA A 164 15.22 36.91 -16.11
N HIS A 165 14.71 36.55 -14.93
CA HIS A 165 15.40 36.75 -13.68
C HIS A 165 16.63 35.83 -13.65
N PRO A 166 17.84 36.32 -13.30
CA PRO A 166 19.07 35.53 -13.28
C PRO A 166 18.99 34.31 -12.35
N ASP A 167 18.19 34.38 -11.30
CA ASP A 167 17.96 33.27 -10.36
C ASP A 167 17.18 32.09 -10.96
N ARG A 168 16.27 32.35 -11.93
CA ARG A 168 15.56 31.28 -12.64
C ARG A 168 16.48 30.47 -13.56
N GLY A 169 17.45 31.13 -14.21
CA GLY A 169 18.46 30.44 -15.04
C GLY A 169 19.32 29.45 -14.26
N ASN A 170 19.73 29.85 -13.05
CA ASN A 170 20.53 28.98 -12.18
C ASN A 170 19.72 27.78 -11.65
N LEU A 171 18.45 27.97 -11.31
CA LEU A 171 17.59 26.88 -10.86
C LEU A 171 17.33 25.86 -11.99
N THR A 172 17.10 26.32 -13.22
CA THR A 172 16.86 25.42 -14.37
C THR A 172 18.08 24.55 -14.70
N VAL A 173 19.29 25.13 -14.70
CA VAL A 173 20.54 24.38 -14.92
C VAL A 173 20.79 23.41 -13.75
N GLY A 174 20.59 23.86 -12.53
CA GLY A 174 20.69 23.03 -11.32
C GLY A 174 19.70 21.88 -11.32
N ALA A 175 18.44 22.15 -11.68
CA ALA A 175 17.36 21.15 -11.76
C ALA A 175 17.64 20.09 -12.83
N ALA A 176 18.14 20.48 -14.01
CA ALA A 176 18.48 19.51 -15.06
C ALA A 176 19.59 18.54 -14.61
N LYS A 177 20.64 19.06 -13.95
CA LYS A 177 21.72 18.24 -13.39
C LYS A 177 21.26 17.39 -12.20
N ALA A 178 20.38 17.93 -11.35
CA ALA A 178 19.77 17.20 -10.24
C ALA A 178 18.90 16.05 -10.77
N GLY A 179 18.09 16.31 -11.80
CA GLY A 179 17.29 15.27 -12.46
C GLY A 179 18.14 14.16 -13.04
N ALA A 180 19.22 14.48 -13.76
CA ALA A 180 20.13 13.49 -14.32
C ALA A 180 20.84 12.67 -13.21
N LEU A 181 21.20 13.29 -12.08
CA LEU A 181 21.79 12.59 -10.94
C LEU A 181 20.79 11.63 -10.29
N LEU A 182 19.57 12.08 -10.02
CA LEU A 182 18.49 11.26 -9.46
C LEU A 182 18.11 10.10 -10.38
N ASP A 183 17.98 10.38 -11.69
CA ASP A 183 17.70 9.35 -12.69
C ASP A 183 18.77 8.25 -12.65
N ARG A 184 20.04 8.63 -12.71
CA ARG A 184 21.15 7.68 -12.63
C ARG A 184 21.12 6.85 -11.34
N GLN A 185 20.93 7.47 -10.18
CA GLN A 185 20.97 6.78 -8.89
C GLN A 185 19.76 5.86 -8.70
N LEU A 186 18.54 6.35 -9.00
CA LEU A 186 17.32 5.58 -8.79
C LEU A 186 17.11 4.52 -9.86
N THR A 187 17.52 4.76 -11.11
CA THR A 187 17.52 3.72 -12.16
C THR A 187 18.47 2.59 -11.81
N LEU A 188 19.69 2.90 -11.30
CA LEU A 188 20.61 1.88 -10.83
C LEU A 188 20.04 1.09 -9.64
N ALA A 189 19.41 1.77 -8.68
CA ALA A 189 18.74 1.13 -7.55
C ALA A 189 17.57 0.26 -8.00
N ARG A 190 16.76 0.72 -8.95
CA ARG A 190 15.68 -0.03 -9.58
C ARG A 190 16.17 -1.29 -10.28
N THR A 191 17.25 -1.20 -11.08
CA THR A 191 17.84 -2.36 -11.77
C THR A 191 18.35 -3.39 -10.77
N ARG A 192 19.01 -2.97 -9.70
CA ARG A 192 19.43 -3.87 -8.62
C ARG A 192 18.23 -4.53 -7.92
N ALA A 193 17.18 -3.76 -7.62
CA ALA A 193 15.97 -4.29 -7.02
C ALA A 193 15.28 -5.32 -7.93
N HIS A 194 15.23 -5.06 -9.23
CA HIS A 194 14.72 -6.02 -10.24
C HIS A 194 15.52 -7.32 -10.21
N SER A 195 16.87 -7.25 -10.30
CA SER A 195 17.72 -8.43 -10.23
C SER A 195 17.55 -9.20 -8.92
N THR A 196 17.43 -8.48 -7.78
CA THR A 196 17.17 -9.10 -6.47
C THR A 196 15.81 -9.79 -6.44
N ALA A 197 14.77 -9.19 -7.03
CA ALA A 197 13.44 -9.80 -7.13
C ALA A 197 13.46 -11.08 -7.98
N LEU A 198 14.14 -11.07 -9.11
CA LEU A 198 14.31 -12.28 -9.95
C LEU A 198 15.07 -13.39 -9.22
N GLN A 199 16.17 -13.06 -8.54
CA GLN A 199 16.93 -14.01 -7.74
C GLN A 199 16.08 -14.57 -6.58
N ALA A 200 15.30 -13.71 -5.90
CA ALA A 200 14.40 -14.13 -4.83
C ALA A 200 13.36 -15.13 -5.34
N LEU A 201 12.72 -14.85 -6.48
CA LEU A 201 11.70 -15.71 -7.10
C LEU A 201 12.26 -17.05 -7.62
N GLY A 202 13.55 -17.12 -7.94
CA GLY A 202 14.25 -18.35 -8.31
C GLY A 202 14.87 -19.11 -7.14
N SER A 203 14.78 -18.59 -5.91
CA SER A 203 15.45 -19.19 -4.75
C SER A 203 14.67 -20.36 -4.15
N SER A 204 15.40 -21.30 -3.52
CA SER A 204 14.81 -22.39 -2.73
C SER A 204 13.91 -21.87 -1.59
N ARG A 205 14.28 -20.73 -1.01
CA ARG A 205 13.49 -20.03 0.02
C ARG A 205 12.10 -19.67 -0.51
N PHE A 206 12.02 -19.10 -1.72
CA PHE A 206 10.74 -18.75 -2.34
C PHE A 206 9.92 -20.01 -2.68
N HIS A 207 10.56 -21.07 -3.16
CA HIS A 207 9.85 -22.33 -3.45
C HIS A 207 9.24 -22.91 -2.18
N ALA A 208 9.98 -22.92 -1.07
CA ALA A 208 9.44 -23.34 0.23
C ALA A 208 8.24 -22.48 0.69
N VAL A 209 8.26 -21.16 0.43
CA VAL A 209 7.11 -20.29 0.70
C VAL A 209 5.92 -20.66 -0.19
N ALA A 210 6.15 -20.86 -1.48
CA ALA A 210 5.10 -21.22 -2.45
C ALA A 210 4.44 -22.57 -2.09
N ASP A 211 5.24 -23.56 -1.66
CA ASP A 211 4.76 -24.87 -1.22
C ASP A 211 3.89 -24.74 0.05
N LYS A 212 4.35 -23.94 1.02
CA LYS A 212 3.54 -23.65 2.24
C LYS A 212 2.24 -22.93 1.92
N VAL A 213 2.24 -22.00 0.94
CA VAL A 213 1.01 -21.33 0.49
C VAL A 213 0.11 -22.30 -0.27
N ALA A 214 0.66 -23.25 -1.01
CA ALA A 214 -0.12 -24.31 -1.68
C ALA A 214 -0.82 -25.22 -0.64
N LEU A 215 -0.12 -25.59 0.43
CA LEU A 215 -0.72 -26.32 1.55
C LEU A 215 -1.82 -25.48 2.21
N LEU A 216 -1.60 -24.18 2.45
CA LEU A 216 -2.59 -23.27 3.03
C LEU A 216 -3.85 -23.14 2.16
N ALA A 217 -3.72 -23.23 0.84
CA ALA A 217 -4.88 -23.21 -0.06
C ALA A 217 -5.75 -24.49 0.07
N SER A 218 -5.16 -25.60 0.50
CA SER A 218 -5.86 -26.87 0.74
C SER A 218 -6.35 -26.99 2.18
N GLU A 219 -5.46 -26.76 3.12
CA GLU A 219 -5.72 -26.94 4.56
C GLU A 219 -5.13 -25.78 5.36
N VAL A 220 -5.98 -25.16 6.18
CA VAL A 220 -5.54 -24.08 7.08
C VAL A 220 -5.17 -24.67 8.41
N PRO A 221 -3.96 -24.42 8.92
CA PRO A 221 -3.50 -24.94 10.21
C PRO A 221 -4.16 -24.13 11.35
N LEU A 222 -5.38 -24.51 11.70
CA LEU A 222 -6.09 -23.97 12.84
C LEU A 222 -5.58 -24.58 14.13
N ARG A 223 -5.62 -23.81 15.21
CA ARG A 223 -5.29 -24.32 16.54
C ARG A 223 -6.28 -25.41 16.93
N ALA A 224 -5.79 -26.57 17.25
CA ALA A 224 -6.63 -27.65 17.76
C ALA A 224 -7.29 -27.21 19.08
N THR A 225 -8.60 -27.15 19.10
CA THR A 225 -9.39 -26.93 20.32
C THR A 225 -9.29 -28.20 21.17
N GLY A 226 -8.24 -28.27 22.01
CA GLY A 226 -8.13 -29.34 23.00
C GLY A 226 -9.27 -29.24 24.01
N PRO A 227 -9.62 -30.33 24.70
CA PRO A 227 -10.64 -30.32 25.75
C PRO A 227 -10.29 -29.28 26.81
N LEU A 228 -11.30 -28.52 27.23
CA LEU A 228 -11.26 -27.38 28.16
C LEU A 228 -10.79 -27.81 29.58
N THR A 229 -9.51 -28.05 29.77
CA THR A 229 -8.94 -28.41 31.07
C THR A 229 -7.88 -27.45 31.62
N ALA A 230 -7.69 -26.28 30.96
CA ALA A 230 -6.86 -25.23 31.54
C ALA A 230 -7.73 -24.01 31.90
N PRO A 231 -7.53 -23.40 33.13
CA PRO A 231 -8.19 -22.14 33.46
C PRO A 231 -7.73 -21.08 32.45
N ALA A 232 -8.63 -20.66 31.57
CA ALA A 232 -8.42 -19.68 30.59
C ALA A 232 -8.05 -18.35 31.26
N ALA A 233 -6.78 -17.99 31.27
CA ALA A 233 -6.43 -16.56 31.21
C ALA A 233 -7.11 -16.04 29.96
N ALA A 234 -7.99 -15.07 30.13
CA ALA A 234 -8.95 -14.58 29.14
C ALA A 234 -8.26 -13.98 27.89
N THR A 235 -7.75 -14.86 27.02
CA THR A 235 -7.38 -14.45 25.66
C THR A 235 -8.66 -14.42 24.83
N PRO A 236 -8.94 -13.32 24.12
CA PRO A 236 -10.10 -13.23 23.26
C PRO A 236 -10.02 -14.34 22.19
N THR A 237 -10.99 -15.27 22.22
CA THR A 237 -10.98 -16.50 21.42
C THR A 237 -11.86 -16.45 20.18
N GLY A 238 -12.19 -15.27 19.65
CA GLY A 238 -13.05 -15.11 18.47
C GLY A 238 -12.47 -14.11 17.46
N LEU A 239 -13.02 -14.07 16.25
CA LEU A 239 -12.59 -13.11 15.21
C LEU A 239 -12.85 -11.67 15.64
N ARG A 240 -14.06 -11.38 16.14
CA ARG A 240 -14.44 -10.01 16.57
C ARG A 240 -13.52 -9.45 17.66
N PRO A 241 -13.26 -10.13 18.79
CA PRO A 241 -12.34 -9.63 19.81
C PRO A 241 -10.93 -9.35 19.28
N LEU A 242 -10.41 -10.18 18.36
CA LEU A 242 -9.09 -9.97 17.77
C LEU A 242 -9.07 -8.80 16.79
N ALA A 243 -10.15 -8.59 16.03
CA ALA A 243 -10.32 -7.44 15.15
C ALA A 243 -10.46 -6.14 15.96
N THR A 244 -11.26 -6.15 17.05
CA THR A 244 -11.36 -5.02 17.99
C THR A 244 -10.01 -4.69 18.61
N ALA A 245 -9.24 -5.68 19.04
CA ALA A 245 -7.89 -5.44 19.55
C ALA A 245 -6.92 -4.86 18.49
N ALA A 246 -7.15 -5.11 17.20
CA ALA A 246 -6.39 -4.45 16.12
C ALA A 246 -6.85 -3.00 15.92
N GLU A 247 -8.15 -2.72 16.06
CA GLU A 247 -8.74 -1.38 16.05
C GLU A 247 -8.25 -0.54 17.23
N ASP A 248 -8.27 -1.08 18.45
CA ASP A 248 -7.78 -0.41 19.67
C ASP A 248 -6.32 0.01 19.49
N ARG A 249 -5.47 -0.89 19.02
CA ARG A 249 -4.05 -0.57 18.74
C ARG A 249 -3.88 0.52 17.69
N LEU A 250 -4.74 0.55 16.67
CA LEU A 250 -4.76 1.64 15.68
C LEU A 250 -5.18 2.95 16.33
N THR A 251 -6.26 2.93 17.10
CA THR A 251 -6.80 4.12 17.77
C THR A 251 -5.79 4.71 18.75
N ASP A 252 -5.14 3.88 19.58
CA ASP A 252 -4.09 4.30 20.50
C ASP A 252 -2.90 4.92 19.75
N ALA A 253 -2.47 4.31 18.66
CA ALA A 253 -1.36 4.83 17.85
C ALA A 253 -1.74 6.15 17.16
N VAL A 254 -2.98 6.33 16.72
CA VAL A 254 -3.47 7.59 16.15
C VAL A 254 -3.56 8.66 17.24
N ALA A 255 -4.06 8.33 18.44
CA ALA A 255 -4.11 9.26 19.57
C ALA A 255 -2.72 9.76 19.99
N ALA A 256 -1.68 8.97 19.78
CA ALA A 256 -0.28 9.35 20.03
C ALA A 256 0.33 10.25 18.95
N LEU A 257 -0.32 10.44 17.80
CA LEU A 257 0.16 11.34 16.74
C LEU A 257 -0.01 12.81 17.14
N PRO A 258 0.87 13.73 16.68
CA PRO A 258 0.73 15.15 16.88
C PRO A 258 -0.36 15.77 15.99
N LEU A 259 -1.62 15.32 16.14
CA LEU A 259 -2.73 15.67 15.25
C LEU A 259 -3.10 17.16 15.32
N VAL A 260 -2.94 17.80 16.48
CA VAL A 260 -3.18 19.26 16.64
C VAL A 260 -2.22 20.03 15.73
N THR A 261 -0.95 19.63 15.71
CA THR A 261 0.07 20.22 14.84
C THR A 261 -0.19 19.90 13.36
N ALA A 262 -0.60 18.68 13.05
CA ALA A 262 -0.94 18.25 11.70
C ALA A 262 -2.24 18.90 11.17
N GLY A 263 -3.14 19.35 12.05
CA GLY A 263 -4.37 20.06 11.71
C GLY A 263 -4.16 21.46 11.13
N SER A 264 -2.93 22.00 11.19
CA SER A 264 -2.58 23.25 10.51
C SER A 264 -2.06 22.98 9.11
N PRO A 265 -2.66 23.55 8.05
CA PRO A 265 -2.21 23.32 6.67
C PRO A 265 -0.82 23.91 6.40
N TYR A 266 -0.35 24.78 7.26
CA TYR A 266 0.99 25.37 7.19
C TYR A 266 1.67 25.34 8.55
N ASN A 267 2.57 24.38 8.72
CA ASN A 267 3.32 24.19 9.95
C ASN A 267 4.81 24.46 9.71
N ALA A 268 5.21 25.74 9.86
CA ALA A 268 6.60 26.17 9.67
C ALA A 268 7.55 25.45 10.62
N GLN A 269 7.14 25.19 11.87
CA GLN A 269 8.00 24.53 12.86
C GLN A 269 8.27 23.06 12.49
N ALA A 270 7.23 22.30 12.09
CA ALA A 270 7.40 20.94 11.63
C ALA A 270 8.26 20.87 10.36
N LEU A 271 8.10 21.85 9.45
CA LEU A 271 8.91 21.96 8.27
C LEU A 271 10.39 22.21 8.60
N VAL A 272 10.69 23.16 9.50
CA VAL A 272 12.07 23.44 9.94
C VAL A 272 12.72 22.19 10.55
N HIS A 273 12.00 21.47 11.41
CA HIS A 273 12.50 20.20 11.96
C HIS A 273 12.64 19.11 10.91
N GLY A 274 11.71 19.06 9.94
CA GLY A 274 11.75 18.11 8.84
C GLY A 274 12.89 18.35 7.84
N LEU A 275 13.47 19.54 7.81
CA LEU A 275 14.66 19.88 7.02
C LEU A 275 15.97 19.48 7.69
N SER A 276 15.92 18.96 8.92
CA SER A 276 17.10 18.44 9.60
C SER A 276 17.81 17.38 8.74
N PRO A 277 19.16 17.35 8.72
CA PRO A 277 19.93 16.37 7.96
C PRO A 277 19.93 14.96 8.58
N ASP A 278 18.96 14.64 9.39
CA ASP A 278 18.85 13.34 10.06
C ASP A 278 18.83 12.17 9.06
N PRO A 279 19.38 11.00 9.43
CA PRO A 279 19.37 9.84 8.58
C PRO A 279 17.92 9.34 8.33
N SER A 280 17.69 8.79 7.14
CA SER A 280 16.39 8.15 6.81
C SER A 280 16.26 6.79 7.53
N PRO A 281 15.08 6.46 8.09
CA PRO A 281 13.84 7.26 8.14
C PRO A 281 13.91 8.41 9.14
N HIS A 282 13.31 9.57 8.78
CA HIS A 282 13.30 10.72 9.67
C HIS A 282 12.53 10.40 10.97
N PRO A 283 13.04 10.74 12.16
CA PRO A 283 12.42 10.36 13.43
C PRO A 283 10.94 10.77 13.56
N GLN A 284 10.58 11.93 13.04
CA GLN A 284 9.19 12.41 13.05
C GLN A 284 8.23 11.61 12.15
N ASP A 285 8.75 10.85 11.20
CA ASP A 285 7.95 10.06 10.27
C ASP A 285 7.61 8.67 10.83
N ALA A 286 8.40 8.18 11.80
CA ALA A 286 8.25 6.82 12.34
C ALA A 286 6.86 6.53 12.95
N PRO A 287 6.23 7.42 13.77
CA PRO A 287 4.88 7.18 14.28
C PRO A 287 3.83 7.06 13.16
N TRP A 288 3.96 7.86 12.10
CA TRP A 288 3.04 7.83 10.94
C TRP A 288 3.19 6.53 10.14
N HIS A 289 4.41 6.02 10.01
CA HIS A 289 4.65 4.70 9.41
C HIS A 289 4.04 3.56 10.23
N GLN A 290 4.07 3.69 11.56
CA GLN A 290 3.43 2.73 12.47
C GLN A 290 1.90 2.74 12.29
N VAL A 291 1.27 3.92 12.32
CA VAL A 291 -0.18 4.06 12.09
C VAL A 291 -0.57 3.49 10.71
N ARG A 292 0.22 3.74 9.67
CA ARG A 292 -0.01 3.17 8.34
C ARG A 292 -0.02 1.64 8.36
N LEU A 293 0.88 1.01 9.12
CA LEU A 293 0.91 -0.43 9.27
C LEU A 293 -0.34 -0.94 10.01
N LEU A 294 -0.69 -0.32 11.13
CA LEU A 294 -1.84 -0.71 11.95
C LEU A 294 -3.17 -0.51 11.21
N LEU A 295 -3.33 0.59 10.47
CA LEU A 295 -4.50 0.82 9.62
C LEU A 295 -4.68 -0.30 8.58
N ARG A 296 -3.59 -0.76 7.99
CA ARG A 296 -3.62 -1.88 7.05
C ARG A 296 -4.01 -3.19 7.72
N LEU A 297 -3.49 -3.47 8.92
CA LEU A 297 -3.85 -4.66 9.68
C LEU A 297 -5.32 -4.65 10.07
N HIS A 298 -5.83 -3.51 10.53
CA HIS A 298 -7.25 -3.33 10.85
C HIS A 298 -8.14 -3.56 9.62
N ARG A 299 -7.80 -2.99 8.46
CA ARG A 299 -8.55 -3.25 7.22
C ARG A 299 -8.56 -4.72 6.82
N TYR A 300 -7.44 -5.43 6.96
CA TYR A 300 -7.43 -6.88 6.70
C TYR A 300 -8.27 -7.66 7.72
N ALA A 301 -8.34 -7.19 8.95
CA ALA A 301 -9.23 -7.79 9.95
C ALA A 301 -10.71 -7.60 9.59
N LEU A 302 -11.10 -6.42 9.10
CA LEU A 302 -12.44 -6.16 8.58
C LEU A 302 -12.76 -7.03 7.36
N GLU A 303 -11.84 -7.16 6.39
CA GLU A 303 -12.01 -8.05 5.23
C GLU A 303 -12.32 -9.50 5.66
N VAL A 304 -11.73 -9.98 6.76
CA VAL A 304 -12.03 -11.33 7.30
C VAL A 304 -13.42 -11.40 7.93
N LEU A 305 -13.84 -10.35 8.66
CA LEU A 305 -15.14 -10.32 9.32
C LEU A 305 -16.31 -10.21 8.35
N THR A 306 -16.14 -9.44 7.27
CA THR A 306 -17.17 -9.23 6.24
C THR A 306 -17.24 -10.38 5.22
N GLY A 307 -16.22 -11.24 5.18
CA GLY A 307 -16.08 -12.29 4.17
C GLY A 307 -15.74 -11.76 2.78
N GLU A 308 -15.48 -10.47 2.63
CA GLU A 308 -15.16 -9.81 1.38
C GLU A 308 -13.69 -10.03 0.96
N ALA A 309 -13.34 -11.26 0.64
CA ALA A 309 -12.03 -11.59 0.08
C ALA A 309 -11.85 -11.10 -1.38
N THR A 310 -12.90 -10.62 -2.02
CA THR A 310 -12.90 -10.22 -3.44
C THR A 310 -13.82 -9.03 -3.68
N GLY A 311 -13.20 -7.92 -3.99
CA GLY A 311 -13.66 -6.73 -4.63
C GLY A 311 -15.17 -6.51 -4.87
N HIS A 312 -15.69 -5.39 -4.40
CA HIS A 312 -16.89 -4.72 -4.86
C HIS A 312 -18.11 -5.61 -5.14
N THR A 313 -18.90 -5.87 -4.12
CA THR A 313 -20.35 -5.99 -4.28
C THR A 313 -20.97 -4.83 -3.50
N ALA A 314 -21.43 -3.85 -4.27
CA ALA A 314 -22.27 -2.75 -3.82
C ALA A 314 -23.64 -3.33 -3.46
N ASP A 315 -23.86 -3.70 -2.22
CA ASP A 315 -25.20 -3.86 -1.62
C ASP A 315 -25.03 -4.14 -0.11
N THR A 316 -24.58 -3.15 0.64
CA THR A 316 -24.68 -3.18 2.11
C THR A 316 -24.97 -1.77 2.64
N ASP A 317 -25.84 -1.71 3.63
CA ASP A 317 -26.43 -0.52 4.25
C ASP A 317 -25.41 0.62 4.51
N GLY A 318 -25.82 1.86 4.21
CA GLY A 318 -25.01 3.06 4.04
C GLY A 318 -24.10 3.53 5.20
N ASP A 319 -24.03 2.84 6.33
CA ASP A 319 -23.18 3.24 7.48
C ASP A 319 -21.81 2.52 7.44
N ASP A 320 -21.76 1.26 6.97
CA ASP A 320 -20.51 0.51 6.78
C ASP A 320 -19.71 1.05 5.59
N ASP A 321 -20.39 1.52 4.52
CA ASP A 321 -19.76 2.10 3.33
C ASP A 321 -19.03 3.42 3.65
N CYS A 322 -19.56 4.24 4.57
CA CYS A 322 -18.90 5.46 5.03
C CYS A 322 -17.62 5.21 5.85
N ALA A 323 -17.60 4.14 6.66
CA ALA A 323 -16.42 3.78 7.44
C ALA A 323 -15.29 3.29 6.52
N ASP A 324 -15.60 2.50 5.50
CA ASP A 324 -14.65 2.02 4.51
C ASP A 324 -14.03 3.14 3.67
N VAL A 325 -14.83 4.11 3.23
CA VAL A 325 -14.35 5.29 2.49
C VAL A 325 -13.40 6.13 3.35
N ARG A 326 -13.70 6.30 4.64
CA ARG A 326 -12.83 7.02 5.58
C ARG A 326 -11.49 6.31 5.77
N LEU A 327 -11.51 5.00 6.01
CA LEU A 327 -10.30 4.19 6.16
C LEU A 327 -9.47 4.14 4.86
N LEU A 328 -10.12 4.15 3.71
CA LEU A 328 -9.47 4.27 2.41
C LEU A 328 -8.75 5.61 2.26
N ALA A 329 -9.45 6.73 2.49
CA ALA A 329 -8.88 8.07 2.38
C ALA A 329 -7.74 8.30 3.38
N ALA A 330 -7.87 7.82 4.62
CA ALA A 330 -6.81 7.84 5.61
C ALA A 330 -5.60 7.00 5.15
N GLY A 331 -5.85 5.83 4.56
CA GLY A 331 -4.82 4.97 4.01
C GLY A 331 -4.06 5.61 2.84
N GLU A 332 -4.76 6.28 1.93
CA GLU A 332 -4.17 7.03 0.81
C GLU A 332 -3.29 8.18 1.32
N ALA A 333 -3.76 8.95 2.30
CA ALA A 333 -2.98 10.02 2.91
C ALA A 333 -1.68 9.50 3.55
N LEU A 334 -1.72 8.36 4.26
CA LEU A 334 -0.54 7.73 4.82
C LEU A 334 0.40 7.10 3.77
N ASP A 335 -0.12 6.64 2.64
CA ASP A 335 0.70 6.20 1.52
C ASP A 335 1.40 7.39 0.86
N LEU A 336 0.71 8.53 0.67
CA LEU A 336 1.31 9.78 0.20
C LEU A 336 2.37 10.30 1.15
N HIS A 337 2.12 10.27 2.47
CA HIS A 337 3.09 10.61 3.49
C HIS A 337 4.38 9.80 3.34
N ARG A 338 4.27 8.48 3.25
CA ARG A 338 5.42 7.60 3.07
C ARG A 338 6.19 7.93 1.79
N ASP A 339 5.47 8.05 0.68
CA ASP A 339 6.10 8.26 -0.63
C ASP A 339 6.82 9.62 -0.70
N ALA A 340 6.26 10.66 -0.06
CA ALA A 340 6.89 11.97 0.08
C ALA A 340 8.12 11.92 1.01
N SER A 341 8.02 11.24 2.15
CA SER A 341 9.13 11.06 3.10
C SER A 341 10.32 10.32 2.45
N GLU A 342 10.05 9.23 1.74
CA GLU A 342 11.07 8.48 1.02
C GLU A 342 11.67 9.28 -0.15
N ALA A 343 10.89 10.14 -0.81
CA ALA A 343 11.36 11.04 -1.86
C ALA A 343 12.26 12.15 -1.29
N ALA A 344 11.87 12.76 -0.16
CA ALA A 344 12.69 13.73 0.56
C ALA A 344 14.04 13.12 0.96
N ALA A 345 14.04 11.90 1.51
CA ALA A 345 15.27 11.20 1.87
C ALA A 345 16.18 10.93 0.65
N ALA A 346 15.60 10.57 -0.51
CA ALA A 346 16.36 10.36 -1.74
C ALA A 346 17.00 11.67 -2.26
N ALA A 347 16.26 12.78 -2.21
CA ALA A 347 16.81 14.09 -2.58
C ALA A 347 17.96 14.52 -1.64
N ALA A 348 17.79 14.34 -0.34
CA ALA A 348 18.84 14.59 0.66
C ALA A 348 20.07 13.70 0.44
N GLN A 349 19.87 12.41 0.13
CA GLN A 349 20.97 11.50 -0.17
C GLN A 349 21.69 11.87 -1.46
N ALA A 350 20.99 12.29 -2.50
CA ALA A 350 21.61 12.78 -3.74
C ALA A 350 22.44 14.06 -3.51
N ALA A 351 21.99 14.95 -2.62
CA ALA A 351 22.72 16.16 -2.24
C ALA A 351 24.04 15.88 -1.51
N ARG A 352 24.23 14.68 -0.93
CA ARG A 352 25.48 14.24 -0.30
C ARG A 352 26.51 13.69 -1.28
N THR A 353 26.21 13.71 -2.60
CA THR A 353 27.16 13.24 -3.63
C THR A 353 28.45 14.09 -3.60
N PRO A 354 29.63 13.48 -3.48
CA PRO A 354 30.88 14.22 -3.44
C PRO A 354 31.10 15.10 -4.70
N ARG A 355 31.61 16.29 -4.52
CA ARG A 355 31.93 17.25 -5.60
C ARG A 355 30.71 17.68 -6.44
N ILE A 356 29.53 17.68 -5.84
CA ILE A 356 28.33 18.19 -6.49
C ILE A 356 28.47 19.70 -6.76
N ALA A 357 28.00 20.16 -7.95
CA ALA A 357 28.01 21.57 -8.26
C ALA A 357 27.03 22.35 -7.36
N PRO A 358 27.35 23.57 -6.91
CA PRO A 358 26.48 24.35 -6.00
C PRO A 358 25.06 24.53 -6.50
N ALA A 359 24.84 24.81 -7.79
CA ALA A 359 23.51 24.94 -8.38
C ALA A 359 22.71 23.62 -8.29
N THR A 360 23.37 22.48 -8.44
CA THR A 360 22.73 21.16 -8.32
C THR A 360 22.39 20.86 -6.85
N ALA A 361 23.30 21.18 -5.91
CA ALA A 361 23.04 21.03 -4.48
C ALA A 361 21.86 21.91 -4.03
N TYR A 362 21.80 23.14 -4.51
CA TYR A 362 20.68 24.06 -4.26
C TYR A 362 19.36 23.48 -4.78
N ALA A 363 19.30 23.01 -6.05
CA ALA A 363 18.12 22.41 -6.63
C ALA A 363 17.64 21.17 -5.84
N LEU A 364 18.54 20.32 -5.37
CA LEU A 364 18.22 19.18 -4.52
C LEU A 364 17.74 19.60 -3.12
N GLY A 365 18.28 20.68 -2.56
CA GLY A 365 17.80 21.26 -1.29
C GLY A 365 16.36 21.78 -1.41
N VAL A 366 16.06 22.52 -2.49
CA VAL A 366 14.70 22.99 -2.79
C VAL A 366 13.75 21.82 -2.99
N LEU A 367 14.18 20.79 -3.72
CA LEU A 367 13.38 19.57 -3.94
C LEU A 367 13.15 18.81 -2.63
N HIS A 368 14.15 18.72 -1.76
CA HIS A 368 13.98 18.13 -0.43
C HIS A 368 12.93 18.89 0.39
N ALA A 369 13.00 20.22 0.41
CA ALA A 369 12.04 21.07 1.11
C ALA A 369 10.61 20.90 0.53
N ASP A 370 10.46 20.87 -0.79
CA ASP A 370 9.19 20.61 -1.47
C ASP A 370 8.58 19.26 -1.04
N GLN A 371 9.38 18.19 -0.99
CA GLN A 371 8.90 16.88 -0.56
C GLN A 371 8.59 16.84 0.95
N ARG A 372 9.29 17.60 1.80
CA ARG A 372 8.90 17.76 3.22
C ARG A 372 7.59 18.54 3.37
N HIS A 373 7.29 19.48 2.49
CA HIS A 373 5.97 20.12 2.41
C HIS A 373 4.86 19.12 2.06
N GLU A 374 5.13 18.24 1.11
CA GLU A 374 4.18 17.18 0.74
C GLU A 374 3.95 16.19 1.90
N VAL A 375 4.96 15.95 2.77
CA VAL A 375 4.79 15.16 4.01
C VAL A 375 3.79 15.85 4.94
N GLU A 376 3.94 17.16 5.17
CA GLU A 376 3.01 17.90 6.03
C GLU A 376 1.60 17.99 5.42
N ALA A 377 1.49 18.17 4.11
CA ALA A 377 0.20 18.12 3.42
C ALA A 377 -0.51 16.77 3.58
N ALA A 378 0.25 15.68 3.50
CA ALA A 378 -0.28 14.33 3.70
C ALA A 378 -0.74 14.09 5.17
N ARG A 379 0.00 14.61 6.15
CA ARG A 379 -0.40 14.60 7.57
C ARG A 379 -1.70 15.35 7.81
N TYR A 380 -1.83 16.53 7.20
CA TYR A 380 -3.06 17.32 7.23
C TYR A 380 -4.24 16.57 6.59
N ALA A 381 -4.03 15.97 5.42
CA ALA A 381 -5.05 15.19 4.74
C ALA A 381 -5.50 13.98 5.58
N PHE A 382 -4.57 13.29 6.24
CA PHE A 382 -4.89 12.21 7.16
C PHE A 382 -5.75 12.70 8.34
N GLN A 383 -5.31 13.76 9.03
CA GLN A 383 -6.03 14.34 10.15
C GLN A 383 -7.45 14.74 9.74
N HIS A 384 -7.60 15.38 8.58
CA HIS A 384 -8.89 15.80 8.08
C HIS A 384 -9.81 14.62 7.70
N SER A 385 -9.28 13.56 7.10
CA SER A 385 -10.06 12.35 6.78
C SER A 385 -10.42 11.54 8.02
N TRP A 386 -9.53 11.52 9.03
CA TRP A 386 -9.75 10.78 10.27
C TRP A 386 -10.82 11.39 11.15
N HIS A 387 -10.87 12.72 11.24
CA HIS A 387 -11.83 13.47 12.07
C HIS A 387 -13.16 13.80 11.36
N LYS A 388 -13.35 13.45 10.10
CA LYS A 388 -14.67 13.58 9.48
C LYS A 388 -15.64 12.65 10.19
N GLU A 389 -16.50 13.23 11.04
CA GLU A 389 -17.68 12.53 11.54
C GLU A 389 -18.56 12.13 10.34
N PRO A 390 -19.14 10.93 10.33
CA PRO A 390 -20.18 10.60 9.36
C PRO A 390 -21.28 11.66 9.49
N ILE A 391 -21.61 12.30 8.38
CA ILE A 391 -22.75 13.22 8.33
C ILE A 391 -23.98 12.38 8.65
N ARG A 392 -24.46 12.44 9.88
CA ARG A 392 -25.78 11.95 10.24
C ARG A 392 -26.76 12.88 9.56
N LEU A 393 -27.32 12.45 8.45
CA LEU A 393 -28.49 13.10 7.91
C LEU A 393 -29.63 12.91 8.90
N PRO A 394 -30.40 14.00 9.19
CA PRO A 394 -31.48 13.97 10.17
C PRO A 394 -32.62 13.03 9.78
#